data_455a775e93cfde8da6c731bb5379fe21
#
_entry.id   455a775e93cfde8da6c731bb5379fe21
#
_cell.length_a   1.000
_cell.length_b   1.000
_cell.length_c   1.000
_cell.angle_alpha   90.00
_cell.angle_beta   90.00
_cell.angle_gamma   90.00
#
_symmetry.space_group_name_H-M   'P 1'
#
loop_
_entity.id
_entity.type
_entity.pdbx_description
1 polymer ?
#
loop_
_entity_poly.entity_id
_entity_poly.type
_entity_poly.pdbx_seq_one_letter_code
_entity_poly.pdbx_strand_id
1 'polypeptide(L)'
;MVALPAGERAATRRGTARRLIAGNRQTVVGLCALGAFALVALLAPVIAPTPVNTQFANGFATPTRAHPLGLDGGGFDVMSRLVHGAQTSLLVGLIAALVGMLIGGTIGFLAGYIGGRTDGVLMRITDYFLVIPDIPLMIVAAAVFGQSLTNIMIVIGLVYWASTARLIRAQVMSVRERTFVRRVEAMGASPLFVLTRHVVPQVTPLLVANTVLMVANAIFAETYISFLGLGDPSVVSWGRMIQDALDQGAVVAGAWWVVLPPGLAVTLVVLAATIAGQGMEDTLNPRLKVGHLAVRRFRVRPLHGARERP
;
A
#
# COMPACT_ATOMS: atom_id res chain seq x y z
N MET A 1 -18.87 -36.57 5.91
CA MET A 1 -18.41 -35.19 5.58
C MET A 1 -19.07 -34.26 6.57
N VAL A 2 -18.40 -33.95 7.70
CA VAL A 2 -18.97 -33.09 8.76
C VAL A 2 -18.68 -31.66 8.37
N ALA A 3 -19.71 -30.94 7.94
CA ALA A 3 -19.63 -29.52 7.69
C ALA A 3 -19.55 -28.79 9.05
N LEU A 4 -18.43 -28.12 9.32
CA LEU A 4 -18.32 -27.25 10.49
C LEU A 4 -19.47 -26.21 10.49
N PRO A 5 -20.13 -25.99 11.63
CA PRO A 5 -21.24 -25.05 11.74
C PRO A 5 -20.80 -23.62 11.39
N ALA A 6 -21.71 -22.83 10.83
CA ALA A 6 -21.43 -21.47 10.33
C ALA A 6 -20.78 -20.55 11.39
N GLY A 7 -21.04 -20.77 12.67
CA GLY A 7 -20.44 -20.03 13.79
C GLY A 7 -18.93 -20.28 13.97
N GLU A 8 -18.43 -21.48 13.76
CA GLU A 8 -16.99 -21.75 13.85
C GLU A 8 -16.19 -21.18 12.67
N ARG A 9 -16.85 -21.02 11.51
CA ARG A 9 -16.24 -20.38 10.32
C ARG A 9 -16.07 -18.87 10.50
N ALA A 10 -17.02 -18.23 11.16
CA ALA A 10 -16.93 -16.81 11.51
C ALA A 10 -15.89 -16.56 12.61
N ALA A 11 -15.76 -17.45 13.57
CA ALA A 11 -14.77 -17.39 14.64
C ALA A 11 -13.32 -17.54 14.11
N THR A 12 -13.08 -18.46 13.16
CA THR A 12 -11.76 -18.63 12.52
C THR A 12 -11.37 -17.43 11.66
N ARG A 13 -12.31 -16.84 10.89
CA ARG A 13 -12.05 -15.63 10.10
C ARG A 13 -11.78 -14.42 10.97
N ARG A 14 -12.55 -14.22 12.05
CA ARG A 14 -12.33 -13.14 13.04
C ARG A 14 -11.00 -13.32 13.77
N GLY A 15 -10.59 -14.56 14.06
CA GLY A 15 -9.30 -14.87 14.67
C GLY A 15 -8.12 -14.52 13.77
N THR A 16 -8.22 -14.77 12.45
CA THR A 16 -7.16 -14.44 11.50
C THR A 16 -7.05 -12.93 11.29
N ALA A 17 -8.17 -12.23 11.09
CA ALA A 17 -8.18 -10.77 10.96
C ALA A 17 -7.63 -10.09 12.22
N ARG A 18 -8.05 -10.53 13.42
CA ARG A 18 -7.55 -10.01 14.69
C ARG A 18 -6.05 -10.27 14.86
N ARG A 19 -5.52 -11.42 14.42
CA ARG A 19 -4.09 -11.71 14.45
C ARG A 19 -3.30 -10.86 13.48
N LEU A 20 -3.81 -10.57 12.28
CA LEU A 20 -3.18 -9.70 11.30
C LEU A 20 -3.07 -8.26 11.83
N ILE A 21 -4.12 -7.76 12.46
CA ILE A 21 -4.18 -6.38 12.94
C ILE A 21 -3.46 -6.23 14.29
N ALA A 22 -3.68 -7.14 15.24
CA ALA A 22 -3.17 -7.02 16.61
C ALA A 22 -1.90 -7.85 16.88
N GLY A 23 -1.43 -8.64 15.91
CA GLY A 23 -0.28 -9.54 16.08
C GLY A 23 1.08 -8.87 16.10
N ASN A 24 1.18 -7.63 15.60
CA ASN A 24 2.42 -6.86 15.54
C ASN A 24 2.15 -5.41 15.91
N ARG A 25 2.96 -4.85 16.82
CA ARG A 25 2.87 -3.44 17.22
C ARG A 25 3.02 -2.49 16.02
N GLN A 26 3.88 -2.82 15.08
CA GLN A 26 4.09 -2.04 13.86
C GLN A 26 2.81 -1.93 13.03
N THR A 27 2.09 -3.06 12.84
CA THR A 27 0.80 -3.06 12.15
C THR A 27 -0.21 -2.13 12.83
N VAL A 28 -0.31 -2.22 14.18
CA VAL A 28 -1.24 -1.38 14.93
C VAL A 28 -0.89 0.10 14.79
N VAL A 29 0.37 0.46 14.98
CA VAL A 29 0.85 1.85 14.86
C VAL A 29 0.59 2.39 13.45
N GLY A 30 0.96 1.63 12.41
CA GLY A 30 0.74 2.05 11.03
C GLY A 30 -0.74 2.21 10.67
N LEU A 31 -1.60 1.26 11.09
CA LEU A 31 -3.05 1.35 10.87
C LEU A 31 -3.70 2.49 11.66
N CYS A 32 -3.26 2.74 12.90
CA CYS A 32 -3.74 3.89 13.68
C CYS A 32 -3.36 5.21 13.02
N ALA A 33 -2.13 5.33 12.52
CA ALA A 33 -1.69 6.52 11.80
C ALA A 33 -2.48 6.72 10.49
N LEU A 34 -2.67 5.66 9.68
CA LEU A 34 -3.52 5.72 8.49
C LEU A 34 -4.96 6.09 8.83
N GLY A 35 -5.50 5.52 9.91
CA GLY A 35 -6.83 5.85 10.42
C GLY A 35 -6.95 7.32 10.83
N ALA A 36 -5.90 7.90 11.44
CA ALA A 36 -5.86 9.32 11.77
C ALA A 36 -5.85 10.19 10.51
N PHE A 37 -5.07 9.87 9.48
CA PHE A 37 -5.11 10.58 8.20
C PHE A 37 -6.48 10.46 7.51
N ALA A 38 -7.07 9.27 7.50
CA ALA A 38 -8.39 9.06 6.95
C ALA A 38 -9.46 9.86 7.72
N LEU A 39 -9.35 9.94 9.05
CA LEU A 39 -10.24 10.75 9.88
C LEU A 39 -10.09 12.24 9.60
N VAL A 40 -8.87 12.75 9.47
CA VAL A 40 -8.60 14.14 9.07
C VAL A 40 -9.20 14.43 7.70
N ALA A 41 -9.03 13.54 6.72
CA ALA A 41 -9.62 13.68 5.40
C ALA A 41 -11.15 13.69 5.43
N LEU A 42 -11.78 12.81 6.22
CA LEU A 42 -13.26 12.77 6.37
C LEU A 42 -13.81 14.01 7.07
N LEU A 43 -13.07 14.53 8.04
CA LEU A 43 -13.45 15.72 8.81
C LEU A 43 -12.97 17.02 8.16
N ALA A 44 -12.40 16.98 6.95
CA ALA A 44 -11.87 18.15 6.26
C ALA A 44 -12.83 19.34 6.20
N PRO A 45 -14.13 19.17 5.88
CA PRO A 45 -15.08 20.30 5.87
C PRO A 45 -15.31 20.94 7.25
N VAL A 46 -15.03 20.19 8.33
CA VAL A 46 -15.18 20.67 9.71
C VAL A 46 -13.90 21.30 10.22
N ILE A 47 -12.74 20.69 9.92
CA ILE A 47 -11.41 21.15 10.36
C ILE A 47 -11.02 22.43 9.61
N ALA A 48 -11.31 22.48 8.31
CA ALA A 48 -11.00 23.60 7.45
C ALA A 48 -12.25 24.01 6.64
N PRO A 49 -13.18 24.76 7.24
CA PRO A 49 -14.45 25.13 6.60
C PRO A 49 -14.27 26.12 5.43
N THR A 50 -13.12 26.75 5.30
CA THR A 50 -12.81 27.66 4.19
C THR A 50 -12.63 26.88 2.89
N PRO A 51 -13.31 27.25 1.80
CA PRO A 51 -13.12 26.64 0.49
C PRO A 51 -11.67 26.77 0.02
N VAL A 52 -11.12 25.70 -0.56
CA VAL A 52 -9.71 25.61 -1.01
C VAL A 52 -9.30 26.66 -2.05
N ASN A 53 -10.28 27.25 -2.74
CA ASN A 53 -10.09 28.26 -3.77
C ASN A 53 -10.39 29.69 -3.29
N THR A 54 -10.56 29.90 -1.97
CA THR A 54 -10.77 31.25 -1.42
C THR A 54 -9.42 31.96 -1.32
N GLN A 55 -9.26 33.03 -2.07
CA GLN A 55 -8.06 33.87 -2.03
C GLN A 55 -8.23 34.95 -0.96
N PHE A 56 -7.26 35.07 -0.04
CA PHE A 56 -7.27 36.00 1.09
C PHE A 56 -6.35 37.21 0.87
N ALA A 57 -5.25 37.03 0.09
CA ALA A 57 -4.27 38.05 -0.18
C ALA A 57 -3.58 37.80 -1.54
N ASN A 58 -2.76 38.72 -1.97
CA ASN A 58 -1.89 38.52 -3.14
C ASN A 58 -0.47 38.17 -2.64
N GLY A 59 -0.09 36.88 -2.79
CA GLY A 59 1.24 36.40 -2.46
C GLY A 59 1.35 35.71 -1.08
N PHE A 60 2.57 35.32 -0.79
CA PHE A 60 2.88 34.59 0.45
C PHE A 60 2.60 35.42 1.70
N ALA A 61 1.97 34.78 2.70
CA ALA A 61 1.85 35.36 4.03
C ALA A 61 2.28 34.32 5.09
N THR A 62 3.01 34.79 6.09
CA THR A 62 3.50 33.95 7.20
C THR A 62 2.34 33.41 8.02
N PRO A 63 2.55 32.30 8.76
CA PRO A 63 1.58 31.75 9.69
C PRO A 63 1.04 32.79 10.68
N THR A 64 -0.28 32.82 10.83
CA THR A 64 -1.02 33.70 11.74
C THR A 64 -2.09 32.90 12.50
N ARG A 65 -2.80 33.52 13.46
CA ARG A 65 -3.91 32.85 14.15
C ARG A 65 -5.09 32.57 13.20
N ALA A 66 -5.31 33.42 12.19
CA ALA A 66 -6.35 33.23 11.19
C ALA A 66 -5.98 32.18 10.15
N HIS A 67 -4.69 32.08 9.82
CA HIS A 67 -4.12 31.13 8.87
C HIS A 67 -2.94 30.40 9.52
N PRO A 68 -3.18 29.27 10.24
CA PRO A 68 -2.17 28.60 11.06
C PRO A 68 -0.94 28.13 10.31
N LEU A 69 -1.10 27.78 9.02
CA LEU A 69 0.00 27.43 8.12
C LEU A 69 0.28 28.52 7.07
N GLY A 70 -0.20 29.75 7.29
CA GLY A 70 0.03 30.85 6.35
C GLY A 70 -0.72 30.73 5.02
N LEU A 71 -0.36 31.60 4.08
CA LEU A 71 -0.89 31.61 2.71
C LEU A 71 0.21 31.24 1.71
N ASP A 72 -0.20 30.59 0.61
CA ASP A 72 0.69 30.31 -0.54
C ASP A 72 0.87 31.53 -1.45
N GLY A 73 1.65 31.38 -2.53
CA GLY A 73 1.92 32.48 -3.48
C GLY A 73 0.69 32.96 -4.25
N GLY A 74 -0.35 32.13 -4.34
CA GLY A 74 -1.67 32.49 -4.87
C GLY A 74 -2.58 33.15 -3.83
N GLY A 75 -2.14 33.26 -2.57
CA GLY A 75 -2.94 33.81 -1.47
C GLY A 75 -3.99 32.85 -0.91
N PHE A 76 -3.87 31.56 -1.16
CA PHE A 76 -4.77 30.53 -0.64
C PHE A 76 -4.27 30.01 0.72
N ASP A 77 -5.22 29.61 1.59
CA ASP A 77 -4.89 29.08 2.90
C ASP A 77 -4.26 27.67 2.82
N VAL A 78 -3.01 27.55 3.26
CA VAL A 78 -2.22 26.30 3.20
C VAL A 78 -2.85 25.23 4.06
N MET A 79 -3.42 25.56 5.23
CA MET A 79 -4.08 24.59 6.11
C MET A 79 -5.30 23.97 5.45
N SER A 80 -6.16 24.79 4.85
CA SER A 80 -7.34 24.31 4.12
C SER A 80 -6.95 23.41 2.95
N ARG A 81 -5.99 23.84 2.13
CA ARG A 81 -5.49 23.02 1.00
C ARG A 81 -4.85 21.72 1.46
N LEU A 82 -4.08 21.71 2.56
CA LEU A 82 -3.43 20.53 3.13
C LEU A 82 -4.45 19.48 3.57
N VAL A 83 -5.49 19.91 4.29
CA VAL A 83 -6.51 19.02 4.86
C VAL A 83 -7.43 18.46 3.76
N HIS A 84 -7.88 19.30 2.82
CA HIS A 84 -8.68 18.83 1.69
C HIS A 84 -7.83 18.03 0.68
N GLY A 85 -6.55 18.37 0.51
CA GLY A 85 -5.61 17.60 -0.30
C GLY A 85 -5.44 16.16 0.19
N ALA A 86 -5.62 15.91 1.51
CA ALA A 86 -5.63 14.56 2.06
C ALA A 86 -6.75 13.70 1.45
N GLN A 87 -7.94 14.25 1.20
CA GLN A 87 -9.04 13.53 0.57
C GLN A 87 -8.63 13.00 -0.80
N THR A 88 -8.08 13.87 -1.64
CA THR A 88 -7.66 13.50 -3.00
C THR A 88 -6.52 12.49 -2.97
N SER A 89 -5.44 12.76 -2.23
CA SER A 89 -4.26 11.90 -2.22
C SER A 89 -4.56 10.52 -1.63
N LEU A 90 -5.35 10.42 -0.56
CA LEU A 90 -5.76 9.13 0.01
C LEU A 90 -6.73 8.37 -0.91
N LEU A 91 -7.66 9.07 -1.57
CA LEU A 91 -8.59 8.46 -2.52
C LEU A 91 -7.85 7.85 -3.70
N VAL A 92 -6.91 8.59 -4.29
CA VAL A 92 -6.09 8.08 -5.40
C VAL A 92 -5.31 6.85 -4.96
N GLY A 93 -4.64 6.93 -3.81
CA GLY A 93 -3.88 5.80 -3.28
C GLY A 93 -4.74 4.55 -3.10
N LEU A 94 -5.93 4.70 -2.52
CA LEU A 94 -6.85 3.59 -2.28
C LEU A 94 -7.40 3.00 -3.58
N ILE A 95 -7.92 3.83 -4.49
CA ILE A 95 -8.55 3.34 -5.73
C ILE A 95 -7.50 2.71 -6.64
N ALA A 96 -6.34 3.33 -6.83
CA ALA A 96 -5.26 2.77 -7.64
C ALA A 96 -4.78 1.42 -7.08
N ALA A 97 -4.61 1.31 -5.75
CA ALA A 97 -4.26 0.04 -5.10
C ALA A 97 -5.34 -1.04 -5.31
N LEU A 98 -6.62 -0.68 -5.22
CA LEU A 98 -7.73 -1.61 -5.48
C LEU A 98 -7.76 -2.08 -6.94
N VAL A 99 -7.56 -1.19 -7.91
CA VAL A 99 -7.46 -1.55 -9.33
C VAL A 99 -6.32 -2.53 -9.56
N GLY A 100 -5.12 -2.21 -9.10
CA GLY A 100 -3.95 -3.08 -9.24
C GLY A 100 -4.11 -4.41 -8.52
N MET A 101 -4.73 -4.42 -7.32
CA MET A 101 -5.06 -5.64 -6.59
C MET A 101 -6.08 -6.52 -7.34
N LEU A 102 -7.14 -5.94 -7.87
CA LEU A 102 -8.19 -6.70 -8.58
C LEU A 102 -7.62 -7.35 -9.85
N ILE A 103 -6.89 -6.58 -10.66
CA ILE A 103 -6.29 -7.09 -11.90
C ILE A 103 -5.17 -8.09 -11.57
N GLY A 104 -4.18 -7.67 -10.78
CA GLY A 104 -3.02 -8.49 -10.44
C GLY A 104 -3.39 -9.72 -9.62
N GLY A 105 -4.30 -9.56 -8.65
CA GLY A 105 -4.83 -10.67 -7.86
C GLY A 105 -5.51 -11.71 -8.75
N THR A 106 -6.41 -11.29 -9.62
CA THR A 106 -7.13 -12.20 -10.55
C THR A 106 -6.16 -12.94 -11.45
N ILE A 107 -5.24 -12.23 -12.11
CA ILE A 107 -4.23 -12.83 -12.99
C ILE A 107 -3.32 -13.78 -12.21
N GLY A 108 -2.85 -13.39 -11.02
CA GLY A 108 -2.03 -14.23 -10.17
C GLY A 108 -2.74 -15.50 -9.70
N PHE A 109 -4.03 -15.40 -9.32
CA PHE A 109 -4.84 -16.58 -8.98
C PHE A 109 -5.01 -17.51 -10.19
N LEU A 110 -5.37 -16.99 -11.36
CA LEU A 110 -5.55 -17.80 -12.56
C LEU A 110 -4.24 -18.49 -12.98
N ALA A 111 -3.15 -17.74 -13.06
CA ALA A 111 -1.84 -18.27 -13.43
C ALA A 111 -1.36 -19.35 -12.44
N GLY A 112 -1.40 -19.06 -11.14
CA GLY A 112 -0.90 -19.97 -10.11
C GLY A 112 -1.77 -21.22 -9.92
N TYR A 113 -3.09 -21.13 -10.14
CA TYR A 113 -4.00 -22.25 -9.92
C TYR A 113 -4.14 -23.15 -11.17
N ILE A 114 -4.33 -22.59 -12.35
CA ILE A 114 -4.49 -23.36 -13.59
C ILE A 114 -3.15 -23.97 -14.01
N GLY A 115 -2.07 -23.16 -14.00
CA GLY A 115 -0.75 -23.62 -14.39
C GLY A 115 -0.59 -23.84 -15.91
N GLY A 116 0.45 -24.59 -16.28
CA GLY A 116 0.67 -25.00 -17.66
C GLY A 116 0.82 -23.85 -18.65
N ARG A 117 0.13 -23.94 -19.80
CA ARG A 117 0.17 -22.93 -20.87
C ARG A 117 -0.45 -21.61 -20.45
N THR A 118 -1.52 -21.62 -19.64
CA THR A 118 -2.19 -20.42 -19.12
C THR A 118 -1.22 -19.62 -18.25
N ASP A 119 -0.52 -20.28 -17.35
CA ASP A 119 0.53 -19.66 -16.54
C ASP A 119 1.62 -19.06 -17.40
N GLY A 120 2.13 -19.82 -18.39
CA GLY A 120 3.18 -19.35 -19.30
C GLY A 120 2.78 -18.08 -20.07
N VAL A 121 1.55 -18.01 -20.59
CA VAL A 121 1.07 -16.84 -21.33
C VAL A 121 0.87 -15.63 -20.40
N LEU A 122 0.14 -15.81 -19.28
CA LEU A 122 -0.13 -14.72 -18.35
C LEU A 122 1.16 -14.14 -17.75
N MET A 123 2.12 -15.00 -17.39
CA MET A 123 3.41 -14.54 -16.86
C MET A 123 4.28 -13.88 -17.92
N ARG A 124 4.21 -14.29 -19.18
CA ARG A 124 4.92 -13.62 -20.27
C ARG A 124 4.42 -12.18 -20.43
N ILE A 125 3.11 -11.97 -20.42
CA ILE A 125 2.51 -10.63 -20.45
C ILE A 125 2.96 -9.82 -19.21
N THR A 126 2.88 -10.42 -18.02
CA THR A 126 3.33 -9.80 -16.77
C THR A 126 4.80 -9.39 -16.82
N ASP A 127 5.66 -10.25 -17.39
CA ASP A 127 7.09 -9.98 -17.52
C ASP A 127 7.37 -8.79 -18.44
N TYR A 128 6.64 -8.63 -19.54
CA TYR A 128 6.76 -7.45 -20.40
C TYR A 128 6.44 -6.16 -19.64
N PHE A 129 5.38 -6.15 -18.84
CA PHE A 129 5.04 -4.98 -18.02
C PHE A 129 6.10 -4.66 -16.98
N LEU A 130 6.72 -5.68 -16.36
CA LEU A 130 7.74 -5.50 -15.32
C LEU A 130 9.12 -5.07 -15.84
N VAL A 131 9.37 -5.19 -17.15
CA VAL A 131 10.61 -4.69 -17.77
C VAL A 131 10.55 -3.18 -17.99
N ILE A 132 9.35 -2.64 -18.20
CA ILE A 132 9.17 -1.19 -18.40
C ILE A 132 9.30 -0.49 -17.05
N PRO A 133 10.15 0.53 -16.91
CA PRO A 133 10.25 1.28 -15.66
C PRO A 133 8.93 1.98 -15.33
N ASP A 134 8.45 1.81 -14.09
CA ASP A 134 7.12 2.27 -13.64
C ASP A 134 6.90 3.77 -13.86
N ILE A 135 7.83 4.60 -13.40
CA ILE A 135 7.70 6.07 -13.45
C ILE A 135 7.64 6.61 -14.89
N PRO A 136 8.56 6.27 -15.80
CA PRO A 136 8.45 6.65 -17.21
C PRO A 136 7.14 6.20 -17.86
N LEU A 137 6.69 4.98 -17.58
CA LEU A 137 5.42 4.47 -18.11
C LEU A 137 4.23 5.32 -17.62
N MET A 138 4.21 5.68 -16.33
CA MET A 138 3.17 6.54 -15.76
C MET A 138 3.16 7.94 -16.36
N ILE A 139 4.34 8.55 -16.57
CA ILE A 139 4.47 9.88 -17.18
C ILE A 139 3.90 9.86 -18.60
N VAL A 140 4.32 8.90 -19.42
CA VAL A 140 3.81 8.78 -20.81
C VAL A 140 2.32 8.52 -20.81
N ALA A 141 1.82 7.62 -19.95
CA ALA A 141 0.40 7.34 -19.87
C ALA A 141 -0.41 8.58 -19.42
N ALA A 142 0.03 9.32 -18.41
CA ALA A 142 -0.63 10.55 -17.96
C ALA A 142 -0.66 11.61 -19.06
N ALA A 143 0.42 11.76 -19.83
CA ALA A 143 0.49 12.69 -20.96
C ALA A 143 -0.45 12.31 -22.11
N VAL A 144 -0.61 11.00 -22.39
CA VAL A 144 -1.47 10.49 -23.49
C VAL A 144 -2.95 10.48 -23.12
N PHE A 145 -3.30 10.01 -21.92
CA PHE A 145 -4.70 9.87 -21.49
C PHE A 145 -5.29 11.16 -20.88
N GLY A 146 -4.44 12.16 -20.64
CA GLY A 146 -4.86 13.45 -20.09
C GLY A 146 -4.85 13.50 -18.57
N GLN A 147 -4.82 14.74 -18.07
CA GLN A 147 -4.65 15.13 -16.66
C GLN A 147 -5.99 15.09 -15.91
N SER A 148 -6.55 13.89 -15.74
CA SER A 148 -7.78 13.68 -14.96
C SER A 148 -7.48 12.76 -13.79
N LEU A 149 -8.08 13.05 -12.63
CA LEU A 149 -7.92 12.25 -11.42
C LEU A 149 -8.23 10.76 -11.67
N THR A 150 -9.30 10.50 -12.42
CA THR A 150 -9.70 9.12 -12.79
C THR A 150 -8.65 8.43 -13.65
N ASN A 151 -8.10 9.13 -14.65
CA ASN A 151 -7.05 8.58 -15.51
C ASN A 151 -5.80 8.24 -14.68
N ILE A 152 -5.39 9.12 -13.77
CA ILE A 152 -4.24 8.92 -12.88
C ILE A 152 -4.44 7.66 -12.01
N MET A 153 -5.62 7.51 -11.38
CA MET A 153 -5.95 6.34 -10.56
C MET A 153 -5.85 5.04 -11.36
N ILE A 154 -6.40 5.04 -12.58
CA ILE A 154 -6.39 3.87 -13.48
C ILE A 154 -4.97 3.57 -13.93
N VAL A 155 -4.21 4.57 -14.39
CA VAL A 155 -2.83 4.41 -14.87
C VAL A 155 -1.94 3.82 -13.77
N ILE A 156 -1.99 4.37 -12.55
CA ILE A 156 -1.20 3.85 -11.43
C ILE A 156 -1.58 2.38 -11.13
N GLY A 157 -2.87 2.08 -11.09
CA GLY A 157 -3.35 0.70 -10.88
C GLY A 157 -2.92 -0.26 -11.99
N LEU A 158 -2.97 0.21 -13.26
CA LEU A 158 -2.52 -0.55 -14.42
C LEU A 158 -1.00 -0.71 -14.51
N VAL A 159 -0.21 0.06 -13.81
CA VAL A 159 1.25 -0.15 -13.72
C VAL A 159 1.57 -1.15 -12.61
N TYR A 160 0.94 -1.06 -11.46
CA TYR A 160 1.29 -1.91 -10.31
C TYR A 160 0.65 -3.31 -10.29
N TRP A 161 -0.28 -3.63 -11.21
CA TRP A 161 -0.91 -4.95 -11.23
C TRP A 161 0.08 -6.10 -11.45
N ALA A 162 1.14 -5.87 -12.25
CA ALA A 162 2.06 -6.92 -12.66
C ALA A 162 2.88 -7.49 -11.49
N SER A 163 3.38 -6.63 -10.60
CA SER A 163 4.07 -7.04 -9.37
C SER A 163 3.15 -7.84 -8.45
N THR A 164 1.89 -7.41 -8.30
CA THR A 164 0.88 -8.12 -7.52
C THR A 164 0.56 -9.49 -8.14
N ALA A 165 0.42 -9.58 -9.46
CA ALA A 165 0.16 -10.84 -10.15
C ALA A 165 1.25 -11.88 -9.88
N ARG A 166 2.53 -11.47 -9.95
CA ARG A 166 3.67 -12.35 -9.67
C ARG A 166 3.70 -12.81 -8.22
N LEU A 167 3.45 -11.91 -7.28
CA LEU A 167 3.40 -12.22 -5.85
C LEU A 167 2.29 -13.23 -5.54
N ILE A 168 1.08 -12.96 -5.99
CA ILE A 168 -0.09 -13.81 -5.73
C ILE A 168 0.05 -15.16 -6.41
N ARG A 169 0.55 -15.21 -7.65
CA ARG A 169 0.86 -16.48 -8.33
C ARG A 169 1.78 -17.36 -7.50
N ALA A 170 2.90 -16.83 -7.02
CA ALA A 170 3.87 -17.57 -6.21
C ALA A 170 3.22 -18.15 -4.94
N GLN A 171 2.38 -17.35 -4.28
CA GLN A 171 1.68 -17.78 -3.08
C GLN A 171 0.62 -18.85 -3.39
N VAL A 172 -0.14 -18.70 -4.47
CA VAL A 172 -1.15 -19.70 -4.91
C VAL A 172 -0.48 -21.03 -5.20
N MET A 173 0.63 -21.04 -5.95
CA MET A 173 1.40 -22.27 -6.22
C MET A 173 1.88 -22.93 -4.91
N SER A 174 2.44 -22.15 -3.99
CA SER A 174 2.89 -22.65 -2.69
C SER A 174 1.75 -23.29 -1.87
N VAL A 175 0.56 -22.69 -1.89
CA VAL A 175 -0.61 -23.22 -1.17
C VAL A 175 -1.16 -24.47 -1.84
N ARG A 176 -1.22 -24.50 -3.18
CA ARG A 176 -1.72 -25.65 -3.96
C ARG A 176 -0.90 -26.90 -3.71
N GLU A 177 0.41 -26.78 -3.49
CA GLU A 177 1.28 -27.93 -3.23
C GLU A 177 1.19 -28.50 -1.81
N ARG A 178 0.46 -27.85 -0.90
CA ARG A 178 0.32 -28.32 0.47
C ARG A 178 -0.44 -29.65 0.53
N THR A 179 0.01 -30.54 1.40
CA THR A 179 -0.53 -31.91 1.54
C THR A 179 -2.04 -31.95 1.73
N PHE A 180 -2.61 -30.99 2.47
CA PHE A 180 -4.06 -30.97 2.71
C PHE A 180 -4.85 -30.62 1.44
N VAL A 181 -4.32 -29.75 0.56
CA VAL A 181 -4.96 -29.40 -0.73
C VAL A 181 -4.96 -30.63 -1.64
N ARG A 182 -3.79 -31.25 -1.80
CA ARG A 182 -3.66 -32.49 -2.60
C ARG A 182 -4.55 -33.63 -2.10
N ARG A 183 -4.75 -33.76 -0.78
CA ARG A 183 -5.69 -34.74 -0.23
C ARG A 183 -7.13 -34.47 -0.63
N VAL A 184 -7.56 -33.19 -0.61
CA VAL A 184 -8.92 -32.80 -1.02
C VAL A 184 -9.13 -33.06 -2.51
N GLU A 185 -8.13 -32.77 -3.34
CA GLU A 185 -8.14 -33.09 -4.78
C GLU A 185 -8.24 -34.61 -5.02
N ALA A 186 -7.43 -35.40 -4.29
CA ALA A 186 -7.46 -36.87 -4.39
C ALA A 186 -8.81 -37.50 -3.95
N MET A 187 -9.59 -36.82 -3.10
CA MET A 187 -10.95 -37.21 -2.74
C MET A 187 -12.01 -36.82 -3.81
N GLY A 188 -11.60 -36.30 -4.98
CA GLY A 188 -12.49 -35.94 -6.09
C GLY A 188 -13.17 -34.59 -5.94
N ALA A 189 -12.66 -33.67 -5.13
CA ALA A 189 -13.20 -32.32 -5.05
C ALA A 189 -12.99 -31.56 -6.37
N SER A 190 -14.00 -30.78 -6.79
CA SER A 190 -13.90 -29.98 -8.00
C SER A 190 -12.84 -28.87 -7.87
N PRO A 191 -12.14 -28.49 -8.97
CA PRO A 191 -11.13 -27.44 -8.95
C PRO A 191 -11.64 -26.11 -8.38
N LEU A 192 -12.87 -25.71 -8.73
CA LEU A 192 -13.48 -24.48 -8.23
C LEU A 192 -13.71 -24.53 -6.70
N PHE A 193 -14.13 -25.69 -6.18
CA PHE A 193 -14.30 -25.89 -4.76
C PHE A 193 -12.94 -25.78 -4.01
N VAL A 194 -11.89 -26.41 -4.54
CA VAL A 194 -10.54 -26.35 -3.96
C VAL A 194 -10.05 -24.89 -3.97
N LEU A 195 -10.16 -24.19 -5.11
CA LEU A 195 -9.74 -22.83 -5.24
C LEU A 195 -10.45 -21.90 -4.23
N THR A 196 -11.77 -21.89 -4.24
CA THR A 196 -12.55 -20.93 -3.45
C THR A 196 -12.56 -21.26 -1.96
N ARG A 197 -12.48 -22.56 -1.60
CA ARG A 197 -12.61 -23.02 -0.22
C ARG A 197 -11.29 -23.20 0.51
N HIS A 198 -10.23 -23.52 -0.22
CA HIS A 198 -8.95 -23.88 0.38
C HIS A 198 -7.81 -22.93 -0.02
N VAL A 199 -7.72 -22.51 -1.29
CA VAL A 199 -6.61 -21.67 -1.76
C VAL A 199 -6.87 -20.19 -1.47
N VAL A 200 -7.98 -19.62 -1.98
CA VAL A 200 -8.30 -18.20 -1.83
C VAL A 200 -8.25 -17.74 -0.37
N PRO A 201 -8.86 -18.42 0.61
CA PRO A 201 -8.84 -17.95 2.00
C PRO A 201 -7.43 -17.92 2.63
N GLN A 202 -6.50 -18.72 2.12
CA GLN A 202 -5.11 -18.74 2.60
C GLN A 202 -4.22 -17.69 1.94
N VAL A 203 -4.55 -17.28 0.72
CA VAL A 203 -3.82 -16.24 -0.02
C VAL A 203 -4.35 -14.84 0.31
N THR A 204 -5.64 -14.71 0.61
CA THR A 204 -6.30 -13.42 0.93
C THR A 204 -5.53 -12.57 1.97
N PRO A 205 -5.01 -13.11 3.08
CA PRO A 205 -4.29 -12.30 4.05
C PRO A 205 -3.05 -11.61 3.45
N LEU A 206 -2.29 -12.31 2.61
CA LEU A 206 -1.15 -11.73 1.90
C LEU A 206 -1.61 -10.69 0.87
N LEU A 207 -2.71 -10.95 0.17
CA LEU A 207 -3.28 -10.00 -0.78
C LEU A 207 -3.67 -8.69 -0.09
N VAL A 208 -4.29 -8.77 1.10
CA VAL A 208 -4.64 -7.58 1.90
C VAL A 208 -3.39 -6.82 2.35
N ALA A 209 -2.37 -7.51 2.86
CA ALA A 209 -1.11 -6.88 3.28
C ALA A 209 -0.43 -6.17 2.09
N ASN A 210 -0.34 -6.83 0.93
CA ASN A 210 0.20 -6.26 -0.29
C ASN A 210 -0.61 -5.04 -0.77
N THR A 211 -1.94 -5.07 -0.63
CA THR A 211 -2.79 -3.92 -0.99
C THR A 211 -2.47 -2.68 -0.14
N VAL A 212 -2.21 -2.86 1.16
CA VAL A 212 -1.79 -1.75 2.03
C VAL A 212 -0.46 -1.16 1.58
N LEU A 213 0.51 -2.00 1.19
CA LEU A 213 1.78 -1.53 0.60
C LEU A 213 1.56 -0.82 -0.74
N MET A 214 0.64 -1.31 -1.57
CA MET A 214 0.28 -0.64 -2.83
C MET A 214 -0.32 0.75 -2.61
N VAL A 215 -1.10 0.96 -1.54
CA VAL A 215 -1.60 2.30 -1.18
C VAL A 215 -0.44 3.27 -0.97
N ALA A 216 0.62 2.86 -0.24
CA ALA A 216 1.80 3.69 -0.05
C ALA A 216 2.46 4.06 -1.39
N ASN A 217 2.70 3.07 -2.24
CA ASN A 217 3.32 3.27 -3.55
C ASN A 217 2.45 4.14 -4.47
N ALA A 218 1.12 3.95 -4.44
CA ALA A 218 0.19 4.71 -5.27
C ALA A 218 0.10 6.18 -4.83
N ILE A 219 0.09 6.48 -3.52
CA ILE A 219 0.15 7.85 -3.01
C ILE A 219 1.47 8.52 -3.44
N PHE A 220 2.58 7.82 -3.31
CA PHE A 220 3.88 8.33 -3.75
C PHE A 220 3.91 8.60 -5.25
N ALA A 221 3.38 7.67 -6.07
CA ALA A 221 3.30 7.80 -7.52
C ALA A 221 2.41 8.98 -7.94
N GLU A 222 1.23 9.14 -7.32
CA GLU A 222 0.35 10.30 -7.54
C GLU A 222 1.07 11.60 -7.22
N THR A 223 1.70 11.67 -6.05
CA THR A 223 2.47 12.85 -5.63
C THR A 223 3.54 13.19 -6.65
N TYR A 224 4.27 12.20 -7.15
CA TYR A 224 5.32 12.39 -8.13
C TYR A 224 4.78 12.87 -9.48
N ILE A 225 3.69 12.27 -9.99
CA ILE A 225 3.03 12.66 -11.25
C ILE A 225 2.48 14.08 -11.14
N SER A 226 1.79 14.38 -10.04
CA SER A 226 1.22 15.70 -9.78
C SER A 226 2.31 16.77 -9.61
N PHE A 227 3.41 16.44 -8.94
CA PHE A 227 4.59 17.29 -8.80
C PHE A 227 5.24 17.65 -10.15
N LEU A 228 5.21 16.73 -11.13
CA LEU A 228 5.70 17.02 -12.49
C LEU A 228 4.71 17.81 -13.37
N GLY A 229 3.59 18.26 -12.81
CA GLY A 229 2.58 19.02 -13.55
C GLY A 229 1.64 18.18 -14.39
N LEU A 230 1.65 16.85 -14.21
CA LEU A 230 0.77 15.92 -14.91
C LEU A 230 -0.45 15.50 -14.06
N GLY A 231 -0.64 16.11 -12.88
CA GLY A 231 -1.80 15.96 -12.02
C GLY A 231 -3.05 16.64 -12.60
N ASP A 232 -4.21 16.33 -12.01
CA ASP A 232 -5.47 17.00 -12.35
C ASP A 232 -5.46 18.44 -11.83
N PRO A 233 -5.55 19.45 -12.72
CA PRO A 233 -5.51 20.86 -12.31
C PRO A 233 -6.77 21.33 -11.57
N SER A 234 -7.86 20.59 -11.62
CA SER A 234 -9.14 20.96 -11.00
C SER A 234 -9.24 20.60 -9.52
N VAL A 235 -8.32 19.76 -9.01
CA VAL A 235 -8.34 19.27 -7.63
C VAL A 235 -7.05 19.59 -6.90
N VAL A 236 -7.17 19.75 -5.59
CA VAL A 236 -6.01 19.90 -4.71
C VAL A 236 -5.55 18.54 -4.22
N SER A 237 -4.28 18.21 -4.46
CA SER A 237 -3.58 17.06 -3.84
C SER A 237 -2.28 17.56 -3.22
N TRP A 238 -1.67 16.73 -2.37
CA TRP A 238 -0.38 17.10 -1.77
C TRP A 238 0.73 17.26 -2.81
N GLY A 239 0.74 16.41 -3.86
CA GLY A 239 1.68 16.54 -4.97
C GLY A 239 1.52 17.86 -5.73
N ARG A 240 0.27 18.25 -6.00
CA ARG A 240 -0.06 19.52 -6.61
C ARG A 240 0.35 20.72 -5.75
N MET A 241 0.13 20.65 -4.44
CA MET A 241 0.57 21.71 -3.52
C MET A 241 2.08 21.93 -3.58
N ILE A 242 2.87 20.84 -3.66
CA ILE A 242 4.34 20.93 -3.77
C ILE A 242 4.73 21.56 -5.12
N GLN A 243 4.07 21.16 -6.20
CA GLN A 243 4.29 21.74 -7.53
C GLN A 243 3.98 23.25 -7.52
N ASP A 244 2.75 23.63 -7.11
CA ASP A 244 2.32 25.03 -7.04
C ASP A 244 3.31 25.88 -6.21
N ALA A 245 3.79 25.36 -5.08
CA ALA A 245 4.75 26.03 -4.22
C ALA A 245 6.08 26.32 -4.94
N LEU A 246 6.60 25.38 -5.73
CA LEU A 246 7.83 25.57 -6.50
C LEU A 246 7.62 26.53 -7.66
N ASP A 247 6.54 26.40 -8.40
CA ASP A 247 6.20 27.26 -9.55
C ASP A 247 5.99 28.73 -9.11
N GLN A 248 5.44 28.93 -7.91
CA GLN A 248 5.27 30.26 -7.29
C GLN A 248 6.56 30.80 -6.66
N GLY A 249 7.67 30.02 -6.65
CA GLY A 249 8.95 30.47 -6.09
C GLY A 249 9.00 30.47 -4.56
N ALA A 250 8.22 29.63 -3.88
CA ALA A 250 8.16 29.57 -2.41
C ALA A 250 9.53 29.33 -1.76
N VAL A 251 10.40 28.54 -2.38
CA VAL A 251 11.76 28.27 -1.89
C VAL A 251 12.62 29.55 -1.93
N VAL A 252 12.55 30.31 -3.01
CA VAL A 252 13.30 31.57 -3.16
C VAL A 252 12.77 32.65 -2.22
N ALA A 253 11.45 32.67 -1.99
CA ALA A 253 10.80 33.56 -1.03
C ALA A 253 11.02 33.15 0.44
N GLY A 254 11.67 32.01 0.72
CA GLY A 254 11.83 31.49 2.08
C GLY A 254 10.52 31.03 2.73
N ALA A 255 9.47 30.80 1.92
CA ALA A 255 8.13 30.39 2.37
C ALA A 255 8.05 28.87 2.65
N TRP A 256 8.84 28.39 3.61
CA TRP A 256 8.95 26.97 3.98
C TRP A 256 7.60 26.36 4.39
N TRP A 257 6.68 27.16 4.93
CA TRP A 257 5.35 26.73 5.38
C TRP A 257 4.43 26.28 4.24
N VAL A 258 4.77 26.56 3.00
CA VAL A 258 4.01 26.11 1.83
C VAL A 258 4.49 24.75 1.34
N VAL A 259 5.81 24.48 1.39
CA VAL A 259 6.44 23.27 0.85
C VAL A 259 6.48 22.14 1.90
N LEU A 260 6.86 22.47 3.14
CA LEU A 260 7.15 21.48 4.16
C LEU A 260 5.91 20.70 4.63
N PRO A 261 4.74 21.32 4.89
CA PRO A 261 3.57 20.58 5.35
C PRO A 261 3.08 19.51 4.38
N PRO A 262 2.87 19.75 3.07
CA PRO A 262 2.44 18.69 2.16
C PRO A 262 3.52 17.62 1.99
N GLY A 263 4.81 17.98 1.96
CA GLY A 263 5.91 17.01 1.91
C GLY A 263 5.94 16.09 3.13
N LEU A 264 5.74 16.64 4.34
CA LEU A 264 5.62 15.83 5.57
C LEU A 264 4.36 14.96 5.57
N ALA A 265 3.22 15.45 5.08
CA ALA A 265 1.98 14.67 5.01
C ALA A 265 2.16 13.43 4.13
N VAL A 266 2.74 13.59 2.93
CA VAL A 266 3.07 12.46 2.05
C VAL A 266 4.03 11.48 2.75
N THR A 267 5.12 11.99 3.31
CA THR A 267 6.12 11.16 3.98
C THR A 267 5.52 10.34 5.12
N LEU A 268 4.71 10.96 5.97
CA LEU A 268 4.11 10.30 7.12
C LEU A 268 3.05 9.27 6.71
N VAL A 269 2.24 9.56 5.69
CA VAL A 269 1.22 8.62 5.22
C VAL A 269 1.85 7.42 4.51
N VAL A 270 2.86 7.63 3.68
CA VAL A 270 3.61 6.56 3.02
C VAL A 270 4.33 5.69 4.06
N LEU A 271 4.96 6.30 5.05
CA LEU A 271 5.60 5.59 6.17
C LEU A 271 4.58 4.77 6.96
N ALA A 272 3.43 5.35 7.31
CA ALA A 272 2.36 4.66 8.03
C ALA A 272 1.83 3.44 7.27
N ALA A 273 1.57 3.59 5.96
CA ALA A 273 1.11 2.49 5.10
C ALA A 273 2.18 1.41 4.95
N THR A 274 3.44 1.79 4.79
CA THR A 274 4.57 0.85 4.69
C THR A 274 4.75 0.06 5.99
N ILE A 275 4.73 0.72 7.14
CA ILE A 275 4.83 0.06 8.46
C ILE A 275 3.64 -0.89 8.69
N ALA A 276 2.42 -0.47 8.32
CA ALA A 276 1.23 -1.31 8.44
C ALA A 276 1.33 -2.56 7.56
N GLY A 277 1.66 -2.40 6.27
CA GLY A 277 1.75 -3.48 5.29
C GLY A 277 2.85 -4.48 5.65
N GLN A 278 4.06 -4.01 5.94
CA GLN A 278 5.19 -4.86 6.36
C GLN A 278 4.88 -5.61 7.65
N GLY A 279 4.30 -4.94 8.65
CA GLY A 279 3.90 -5.59 9.90
C GLY A 279 2.83 -6.68 9.70
N MET A 280 1.94 -6.52 8.72
CA MET A 280 0.98 -7.56 8.32
C MET A 280 1.69 -8.74 7.63
N GLU A 281 2.61 -8.49 6.71
CA GLU A 281 3.41 -9.53 6.05
C GLU A 281 4.24 -10.34 7.05
N ASP A 282 4.90 -9.68 8.00
CA ASP A 282 5.68 -10.32 9.07
C ASP A 282 4.83 -11.26 9.94
N THR A 283 3.57 -10.89 10.16
CA THR A 283 2.63 -11.72 10.91
C THR A 283 2.25 -12.98 10.14
N LEU A 284 2.18 -12.89 8.81
CA LEU A 284 1.85 -14.00 7.92
C LEU A 284 3.02 -14.96 7.71
N ASN A 285 4.25 -14.44 7.69
CA ASN A 285 5.44 -15.23 7.42
C ASN A 285 6.50 -15.10 8.54
N PRO A 286 6.24 -15.66 9.74
CA PRO A 286 7.12 -15.51 10.89
C PRO A 286 8.52 -16.11 10.71
N ARG A 287 8.74 -16.90 9.64
CA ARG A 287 10.05 -17.49 9.31
C ARG A 287 11.07 -16.47 8.81
N LEU A 288 10.62 -15.29 8.35
CA LEU A 288 11.49 -14.20 7.92
C LEU A 288 12.07 -13.37 9.08
N LYS A 289 11.60 -13.60 10.32
CA LYS A 289 12.22 -12.97 11.49
C LYS A 289 13.61 -13.54 11.71
N VAL A 290 14.63 -12.76 11.36
CA VAL A 290 16.07 -13.07 11.49
C VAL A 290 16.51 -13.28 12.97
N GLY A 291 15.56 -13.32 13.91
CA GLY A 291 15.83 -13.53 15.35
C GLY A 291 16.40 -14.89 15.74
N HIS A 292 16.55 -15.85 14.80
CA HIS A 292 17.15 -17.16 15.10
C HIS A 292 18.67 -17.23 14.87
N LEU A 293 19.29 -16.12 14.43
CA LEU A 293 20.76 -16.01 14.37
C LEU A 293 21.37 -15.42 15.66
N ALA A 294 20.64 -15.41 16.76
CA ALA A 294 21.28 -15.30 18.07
C ALA A 294 22.21 -16.50 18.22
N VAL A 295 23.52 -16.22 18.07
CA VAL A 295 24.58 -17.18 18.28
C VAL A 295 24.33 -17.86 19.64
N ARG A 296 23.76 -19.07 19.63
CA ARG A 296 23.74 -19.91 20.82
C ARG A 296 25.20 -20.11 21.16
N ARG A 297 25.70 -19.39 22.18
CA ARG A 297 27.00 -19.71 22.78
C ARG A 297 26.93 -21.17 23.21
N PHE A 298 27.50 -22.04 22.40
CA PHE A 298 27.74 -23.41 22.79
C PHE A 298 28.71 -23.36 23.98
N ARG A 299 28.19 -23.57 25.18
CA ARG A 299 29.05 -23.91 26.33
C ARG A 299 29.52 -25.33 26.07
N VAL A 300 30.73 -25.45 25.55
CA VAL A 300 31.43 -26.72 25.52
C VAL A 300 31.65 -27.14 26.99
N ARG A 301 30.96 -28.15 27.47
CA ARG A 301 31.26 -28.75 28.76
C ARG A 301 32.59 -29.46 28.60
N PRO A 302 33.64 -29.11 29.36
CA PRO A 302 34.89 -29.88 29.33
C PRO A 302 34.57 -31.29 29.75
N LEU A 303 35.00 -32.27 28.94
CA LEU A 303 34.97 -33.68 29.31
C LEU A 303 35.90 -33.88 30.53
N HIS A 304 35.34 -33.98 31.72
CA HIS A 304 36.07 -34.47 32.87
C HIS A 304 36.35 -35.95 32.67
N GLY A 305 37.62 -36.33 32.63
CA GLY A 305 37.99 -37.73 32.70
C GLY A 305 39.14 -38.18 31.80
N ALA A 306 40.26 -37.49 31.79
CA ALA A 306 41.54 -38.19 31.58
C ALA A 306 42.10 -38.56 32.95
N ARG A 307 41.74 -39.76 33.45
CA ARG A 307 42.46 -40.35 34.57
C ARG A 307 43.86 -40.70 34.08
N GLU A 308 44.85 -40.01 34.53
CA GLU A 308 46.20 -40.51 34.58
C GLU A 308 46.19 -41.78 35.41
N ARG A 309 46.62 -42.90 34.83
CA ARG A 309 46.99 -44.12 35.55
C ARG A 309 48.51 -44.14 35.70
N PRO A 310 49.02 -44.57 36.86
CA PRO A 310 50.43 -44.52 37.22
C PRO A 310 51.29 -45.47 36.40
#